data_799ce94ef27a71529dd225f71685f8a5
#
_entry.id   799ce94ef27a71529dd225f71685f8a5
#
_cell.length_a   1.000
_cell.length_b   1.000
_cell.length_c   1.000
_cell.angle_alpha   90.00
_cell.angle_beta   90.00
_cell.angle_gamma   90.00
#
_symmetry.space_group_name_H-M   'P 1'
#
loop_
_entity.id
_entity.type
_entity.pdbx_description
1 polymer ?
#
loop_
_entity_poly.entity_id
_entity_poly.type
_entity_poly.pdbx_seq_one_letter_code
_entity_poly.pdbx_strand_id
1 'polypeptide(L)'
;MTAKREGDRDASLRRFPTRYLGRAWSPADGRPLTVIAETEHRLGMSLPPELTAFHHHLGGCKELLNAHNTIFTLEELEIADGYLFIAEEEQNVVSWALPLQQPDNTDPVVWQRVNDLACAWYSEEQGVVEFFHSMLDWTFGIEHSSAH
;
A
#
# COMPACT_ATOMS: atom_id res chain seq x y z
N MET A 1 20.73 -7.25 -5.64
CA MET A 1 21.17 -5.88 -5.35
C MET A 1 20.03 -5.08 -4.78
N THR A 2 20.04 -4.90 -3.47
CA THR A 2 18.95 -4.21 -2.79
C THR A 2 18.88 -2.73 -3.19
N ALA A 3 20.04 -2.07 -3.34
CA ALA A 3 20.04 -0.64 -3.65
C ALA A 3 19.40 -0.36 -5.00
N LYS A 4 19.67 -1.18 -6.02
CA LYS A 4 19.07 -0.97 -7.33
C LYS A 4 17.58 -1.23 -7.29
N ARG A 5 17.17 -2.30 -6.59
CA ARG A 5 15.75 -2.63 -6.47
C ARG A 5 14.99 -1.52 -5.76
N GLU A 6 15.58 -0.97 -4.71
CA GLU A 6 14.96 0.13 -3.98
C GLU A 6 14.83 1.37 -4.85
N GLY A 7 15.87 1.68 -5.65
CA GLY A 7 15.80 2.81 -6.56
C GLY A 7 14.73 2.63 -7.63
N ASP A 8 14.62 1.42 -8.18
CA ASP A 8 13.58 1.12 -9.18
C ASP A 8 12.19 1.25 -8.59
N ARG A 9 12.01 0.76 -7.37
CA ARG A 9 10.75 0.86 -6.66
C ARG A 9 10.37 2.32 -6.42
N ASP A 10 11.32 3.11 -5.93
CA ASP A 10 11.07 4.51 -5.63
C ASP A 10 10.72 5.28 -6.90
N ALA A 11 11.44 5.02 -8.00
CA ALA A 11 11.14 5.66 -9.26
C ALA A 11 9.75 5.28 -9.77
N SER A 12 9.37 4.02 -9.59
CA SER A 12 8.05 3.55 -9.99
C SER A 12 6.96 4.27 -9.20
N LEU A 13 7.14 4.41 -7.88
CA LEU A 13 6.15 5.09 -7.05
C LEU A 13 6.00 6.55 -7.45
N ARG A 14 7.10 7.23 -7.77
CA ARG A 14 7.03 8.64 -8.17
C ARG A 14 6.33 8.83 -9.52
N ARG A 15 6.14 7.77 -10.29
CA ARG A 15 5.41 7.87 -11.55
C ARG A 15 3.90 7.72 -11.37
N PHE A 16 3.43 7.35 -10.18
CA PHE A 16 2.00 7.17 -9.94
C PHE A 16 1.19 8.45 -10.23
N PRO A 17 1.59 9.63 -9.74
CA PRO A 17 0.79 10.82 -10.05
C PRO A 17 0.70 11.11 -11.55
N THR A 18 1.77 10.89 -12.31
CA THR A 18 1.73 11.07 -13.76
C THR A 18 0.78 10.08 -14.39
N ARG A 19 0.86 8.82 -13.96
CA ARG A 19 0.05 7.76 -14.56
C ARG A 19 -1.45 7.96 -14.29
N TYR A 20 -1.80 8.36 -13.08
CA TYR A 20 -3.20 8.39 -12.66
C TYR A 20 -3.81 9.78 -12.63
N LEU A 21 -3.00 10.80 -12.37
CA LEU A 21 -3.52 12.15 -12.15
C LEU A 21 -3.09 13.14 -13.21
N GLY A 22 -2.21 12.73 -14.14
CA GLY A 22 -1.76 13.60 -15.21
C GLY A 22 -0.87 14.74 -14.75
N ARG A 23 -0.21 14.60 -13.60
CA ARG A 23 0.70 15.63 -13.09
C ARG A 23 1.96 14.99 -12.52
N ALA A 24 3.03 15.77 -12.45
CA ALA A 24 4.29 15.27 -11.91
C ALA A 24 4.20 15.07 -10.40
N TRP A 25 4.97 14.10 -9.91
CA TRP A 25 5.14 13.88 -8.48
C TRP A 25 5.82 15.10 -7.86
N SER A 26 5.43 15.41 -6.63
CA SER A 26 6.11 16.43 -5.85
C SER A 26 6.34 15.92 -4.42
N PRO A 27 7.29 16.54 -3.67
CA PRO A 27 7.52 16.10 -2.28
C PRO A 27 6.26 16.18 -1.40
N ALA A 28 5.32 17.04 -1.73
CA ALA A 28 4.07 17.14 -0.97
C ALA A 28 3.21 15.88 -1.08
N ASP A 29 3.47 15.04 -2.08
CA ASP A 29 2.74 13.78 -2.22
C ASP A 29 3.18 12.73 -1.20
N GLY A 30 4.31 12.91 -0.54
CA GLY A 30 4.83 11.95 0.40
C GLY A 30 4.61 12.32 1.85
N ARG A 31 5.09 11.46 2.74
CA ARG A 31 5.07 11.71 4.18
C ARG A 31 6.52 11.64 4.69
N PRO A 32 6.87 12.51 5.65
CA PRO A 32 8.22 12.50 6.19
C PRO A 32 8.57 11.20 6.90
N LEU A 33 9.85 10.84 6.87
CA LEU A 33 10.30 9.62 7.56
C LEU A 33 10.06 9.71 9.06
N THR A 34 10.05 10.93 9.64
CA THR A 34 9.75 11.10 11.06
C THR A 34 8.34 10.64 11.39
N VAL A 35 7.37 10.92 10.52
CA VAL A 35 6.00 10.49 10.75
C VAL A 35 5.88 8.97 10.61
N ILE A 36 6.63 8.39 9.67
CA ILE A 36 6.66 6.94 9.55
C ILE A 36 7.22 6.31 10.83
N ALA A 37 8.29 6.89 11.38
CA ALA A 37 8.86 6.38 12.63
C ALA A 37 7.85 6.50 13.79
N GLU A 38 7.11 7.59 13.85
CA GLU A 38 6.08 7.76 14.87
C GLU A 38 4.98 6.71 14.73
N THR A 39 4.60 6.40 13.49
CA THR A 39 3.60 5.36 13.21
C THR A 39 4.11 4.01 13.69
N GLU A 40 5.38 3.69 13.40
CA GLU A 40 5.96 2.44 13.85
C GLU A 40 5.98 2.34 15.36
N HIS A 41 6.28 3.45 16.04
CA HIS A 41 6.27 3.47 17.49
C HIS A 41 4.85 3.20 18.01
N ARG A 42 3.85 3.84 17.43
CA ARG A 42 2.46 3.64 17.82
C ARG A 42 2.01 2.20 17.64
N LEU A 43 2.40 1.60 16.51
CA LEU A 43 1.99 0.23 16.18
C LEU A 43 2.83 -0.82 16.89
N GLY A 44 4.00 -0.45 17.38
CA GLY A 44 4.91 -1.39 18.03
C GLY A 44 5.58 -2.34 17.05
N MET A 45 5.75 -1.94 15.81
CA MET A 45 6.40 -2.77 14.79
C MET A 45 7.03 -1.89 13.72
N SER A 46 8.02 -2.43 13.03
CA SER A 46 8.57 -1.78 11.84
C SER A 46 7.67 -2.07 10.65
N LEU A 47 7.39 -1.06 9.85
CA LEU A 47 6.60 -1.26 8.66
C LEU A 47 7.42 -2.01 7.59
N PRO A 48 6.79 -2.88 6.82
CA PRO A 48 7.51 -3.54 5.72
C PRO A 48 8.10 -2.51 4.76
N PRO A 49 9.25 -2.80 4.15
CA PRO A 49 9.94 -1.82 3.32
C PRO A 49 9.09 -1.25 2.18
N GLU A 50 8.29 -2.07 1.51
CA GLU A 50 7.45 -1.56 0.42
C GLU A 50 6.36 -0.62 0.93
N LEU A 51 5.79 -0.91 2.10
CA LEU A 51 4.78 -0.03 2.67
C LEU A 51 5.41 1.28 3.12
N THR A 52 6.60 1.22 3.71
CA THR A 52 7.36 2.42 4.07
C THR A 52 7.60 3.28 2.84
N ALA A 53 8.08 2.66 1.75
CA ALA A 53 8.37 3.39 0.52
C ALA A 53 7.10 4.02 -0.05
N PHE A 54 6.00 3.28 -0.05
CA PHE A 54 4.74 3.82 -0.55
C PHE A 54 4.34 5.09 0.19
N HIS A 55 4.35 5.05 1.51
CA HIS A 55 3.95 6.23 2.29
C HIS A 55 4.95 7.36 2.21
N HIS A 56 6.24 7.03 2.12
CA HIS A 56 7.25 8.07 1.99
C HIS A 56 7.06 8.87 0.70
N HIS A 57 6.68 8.21 -0.39
CA HIS A 57 6.52 8.88 -1.67
C HIS A 57 5.09 9.33 -1.97
N LEU A 58 4.08 8.63 -1.47
CA LEU A 58 2.70 8.86 -1.88
C LEU A 58 1.71 8.96 -0.72
N GLY A 59 2.17 8.81 0.51
CA GLY A 59 1.27 8.75 1.65
C GLY A 59 0.52 10.05 1.96
N GLY A 60 0.88 11.14 1.29
CA GLY A 60 0.16 12.41 1.39
C GLY A 60 -0.67 12.73 0.17
N CYS A 61 -0.71 11.85 -0.81
CA CYS A 61 -1.43 12.09 -2.06
C CYS A 61 -2.87 11.61 -1.92
N LYS A 62 -3.73 12.49 -1.41
CA LYS A 62 -5.11 12.13 -1.09
C LYS A 62 -5.90 11.70 -2.32
N GLU A 63 -5.57 12.27 -3.49
CA GLU A 63 -6.26 11.89 -4.72
C GLU A 63 -6.10 10.42 -5.05
N LEU A 64 -4.95 9.83 -4.68
CA LEU A 64 -4.74 8.40 -4.88
C LEU A 64 -5.26 7.59 -3.71
N LEU A 65 -5.06 8.08 -2.49
CA LEU A 65 -5.47 7.31 -1.31
C LEU A 65 -6.98 7.15 -1.19
N ASN A 66 -7.73 8.09 -1.75
CA ASN A 66 -9.19 8.07 -1.66
C ASN A 66 -9.85 8.06 -3.02
N ALA A 67 -9.20 7.52 -4.04
CA ALA A 67 -9.73 7.59 -5.40
C ALA A 67 -11.04 6.81 -5.54
N HIS A 68 -11.12 5.62 -4.99
CA HIS A 68 -12.33 4.80 -4.97
C HIS A 68 -12.31 3.95 -3.71
N ASN A 69 -11.44 2.95 -3.67
CA ASN A 69 -11.16 2.25 -2.42
C ASN A 69 -10.27 3.16 -1.56
N THR A 70 -10.26 2.92 -0.27
CA THR A 70 -9.47 3.71 0.65
C THR A 70 -8.15 3.00 0.91
N ILE A 71 -7.04 3.63 0.50
CA ILE A 71 -5.72 3.22 0.95
C ILE A 71 -5.46 3.97 2.23
N PHE A 72 -5.20 3.24 3.32
CA PHE A 72 -5.08 3.87 4.64
C PHE A 72 -3.89 4.83 4.69
N THR A 73 -4.11 5.96 5.34
CA THR A 73 -3.01 6.86 5.71
C THR A 73 -2.20 6.21 6.83
N LEU A 74 -1.03 6.79 7.12
CA LEU A 74 -0.23 6.31 8.25
C LEU A 74 -1.03 6.30 9.53
N GLU A 75 -1.90 7.30 9.73
CA GLU A 75 -2.72 7.39 10.93
C GLU A 75 -3.82 6.34 11.00
N GLU A 76 -4.23 5.83 9.84
CA GLU A 76 -5.31 4.86 9.77
C GLU A 76 -4.83 3.41 9.84
N LEU A 77 -3.53 3.17 9.67
CA LEU A 77 -2.99 1.82 9.79
C LEU A 77 -3.32 1.26 11.15
N GLU A 78 -3.78 0.01 11.18
CA GLU A 78 -4.11 -0.62 12.46
C GLU A 78 -3.79 -2.11 12.41
N ILE A 79 -3.53 -2.67 13.60
CA ILE A 79 -3.24 -4.08 13.76
C ILE A 79 -4.45 -4.75 14.38
N ALA A 80 -4.91 -5.83 13.78
CA ALA A 80 -6.00 -6.64 14.32
C ALA A 80 -5.87 -8.06 13.78
N ASP A 81 -6.21 -9.04 14.60
CA ASP A 81 -6.30 -10.45 14.18
C ASP A 81 -4.99 -10.97 13.55
N GLY A 82 -3.84 -10.45 13.99
CA GLY A 82 -2.56 -10.91 13.48
C GLY A 82 -2.16 -10.29 12.16
N TYR A 83 -2.83 -9.22 11.75
CA TYR A 83 -2.59 -8.54 10.48
C TYR A 83 -2.48 -7.04 10.68
N LEU A 84 -1.71 -6.40 9.79
CA LEU A 84 -1.66 -4.95 9.67
C LEU A 84 -2.57 -4.55 8.53
N PHE A 85 -3.65 -3.85 8.82
CA PHE A 85 -4.63 -3.45 7.81
C PHE A 85 -4.14 -2.20 7.09
N ILE A 86 -4.18 -2.23 5.75
CA ILE A 86 -3.59 -1.19 4.90
C ILE A 86 -4.58 -0.53 3.96
N ALA A 87 -5.75 -1.14 3.73
CA ALA A 87 -6.72 -0.58 2.78
C ALA A 87 -8.07 -1.25 2.99
N GLU A 88 -9.12 -0.59 2.51
CA GLU A 88 -10.45 -1.20 2.53
C GLU A 88 -11.23 -0.79 1.29
N GLU A 89 -12.14 -1.68 0.90
CA GLU A 89 -12.96 -1.47 -0.27
C GLU A 89 -14.00 -0.38 0.02
N GLU A 90 -14.42 0.33 -1.01
CA GLU A 90 -15.27 1.50 -0.89
C GLU A 90 -16.56 1.23 -0.11
N GLN A 91 -17.14 0.04 -0.28
CA GLN A 91 -18.36 -0.35 0.45
C GLN A 91 -18.04 -1.24 1.64
N ASN A 92 -16.76 -1.38 1.96
CA ASN A 92 -16.29 -2.15 3.11
C ASN A 92 -16.67 -3.62 3.05
N VAL A 93 -16.85 -4.17 1.85
CA VAL A 93 -17.11 -5.59 1.67
C VAL A 93 -15.86 -6.40 1.95
N VAL A 94 -14.70 -5.87 1.61
CA VAL A 94 -13.42 -6.52 1.91
C VAL A 94 -12.45 -5.50 2.48
N SER A 95 -11.47 -6.00 3.24
CA SER A 95 -10.32 -5.22 3.71
C SER A 95 -9.06 -5.92 3.28
N TRP A 96 -7.97 -5.15 3.11
CA TRP A 96 -6.68 -5.70 2.73
C TRP A 96 -5.66 -5.49 3.82
N ALA A 97 -4.84 -6.50 4.06
CA ALA A 97 -3.93 -6.48 5.19
C ALA A 97 -2.70 -7.31 4.91
N LEU A 98 -1.69 -7.10 5.75
CA LEU A 98 -0.42 -7.82 5.67
C LEU A 98 -0.26 -8.67 6.92
N PRO A 99 0.09 -9.96 6.78
CA PRO A 99 0.31 -10.78 7.97
C PRO A 99 1.50 -10.26 8.77
N LEU A 100 1.37 -10.29 10.09
CA LEU A 100 2.44 -9.79 10.96
C LEU A 100 3.63 -10.72 11.02
N GLN A 101 3.40 -12.03 10.88
CA GLN A 101 4.47 -13.01 10.97
C GLN A 101 4.97 -13.32 9.59
N GLN A 102 6.21 -12.91 9.34
CA GLN A 102 6.84 -13.06 8.05
C GLN A 102 8.21 -13.68 8.23
N PRO A 103 8.69 -14.41 7.22
CA PRO A 103 10.11 -14.77 7.19
C PRO A 103 10.97 -13.51 7.22
N ASP A 104 12.20 -13.66 7.69
CA ASP A 104 13.09 -12.53 7.91
C ASP A 104 13.19 -11.62 6.70
N ASN A 105 12.97 -10.33 6.92
CA ASN A 105 13.22 -9.25 5.96
C ASN A 105 12.53 -9.42 4.61
N THR A 106 11.45 -10.18 4.58
CA THR A 106 10.69 -10.39 3.35
C THR A 106 9.52 -9.44 3.34
N ASP A 107 9.32 -8.74 2.23
CA ASP A 107 8.10 -7.97 2.06
C ASP A 107 6.92 -8.93 1.94
N PRO A 108 5.87 -8.75 2.72
CA PRO A 108 4.75 -9.66 2.71
C PRO A 108 3.88 -9.48 1.47
N VAL A 109 3.15 -10.51 1.13
CA VAL A 109 2.09 -10.37 0.13
C VAL A 109 0.83 -9.84 0.82
N VAL A 110 0.00 -9.18 0.04
CA VAL A 110 -1.26 -8.62 0.52
C VAL A 110 -2.32 -9.71 0.57
N TRP A 111 -3.13 -9.70 1.64
CA TRP A 111 -4.25 -10.62 1.80
C TRP A 111 -5.55 -9.84 1.86
N GLN A 112 -6.60 -10.44 1.34
CA GLN A 112 -7.95 -9.88 1.38
C GLN A 112 -8.77 -10.61 2.41
N ARG A 113 -9.41 -9.86 3.30
CA ARG A 113 -10.39 -10.44 4.25
C ARG A 113 -11.79 -10.06 3.78
N VAL A 114 -12.65 -11.07 3.64
CA VAL A 114 -14.06 -10.80 3.35
C VAL A 114 -14.74 -10.42 4.66
N ASN A 115 -15.39 -9.25 4.69
CA ASN A 115 -15.95 -8.69 5.91
C ASN A 115 -17.37 -9.18 6.14
N ASP A 116 -17.52 -10.49 6.35
CA ASP A 116 -18.78 -11.11 6.70
C ASP A 116 -18.56 -12.01 7.91
N LEU A 117 -19.56 -12.79 8.27
CA LEU A 117 -19.47 -13.63 9.48
C LEU A 117 -18.37 -14.69 9.38
N ALA A 118 -18.08 -15.17 8.18
CA ALA A 118 -17.04 -16.19 7.99
C ALA A 118 -15.64 -15.62 8.04
N CYS A 119 -15.48 -14.36 7.69
CA CYS A 119 -14.18 -13.67 7.67
C CYS A 119 -13.12 -14.46 6.92
N ALA A 120 -13.46 -14.94 5.71
CA ALA A 120 -12.52 -15.72 4.91
C ALA A 120 -11.39 -14.83 4.39
N TRP A 121 -10.19 -15.42 4.28
CA TRP A 121 -9.00 -14.72 3.82
C TRP A 121 -8.52 -15.32 2.51
N TYR A 122 -8.11 -14.47 1.59
CA TYR A 122 -7.57 -14.89 0.30
C TYR A 122 -6.31 -14.10 -0.02
N SER A 123 -5.28 -14.78 -0.51
CA SER A 123 -4.05 -14.10 -0.90
C SER A 123 -4.25 -13.38 -2.22
N GLU A 124 -3.77 -12.14 -2.30
CA GLU A 124 -3.76 -11.41 -3.56
C GLU A 124 -2.55 -11.79 -4.41
N GLU A 125 -1.60 -12.54 -3.83
CA GLU A 125 -0.40 -13.01 -4.52
C GLU A 125 0.44 -11.86 -5.09
N GLN A 126 0.33 -10.69 -4.47
CA GLN A 126 1.08 -9.49 -4.87
C GLN A 126 1.65 -8.83 -3.63
N GLY A 127 2.84 -8.23 -3.78
CA GLY A 127 3.39 -7.36 -2.74
C GLY A 127 2.63 -6.04 -2.70
N VAL A 128 3.02 -5.18 -1.76
CA VAL A 128 2.27 -3.94 -1.48
C VAL A 128 2.24 -3.01 -2.70
N VAL A 129 3.41 -2.72 -3.26
CA VAL A 129 3.48 -1.75 -4.36
C VAL A 129 2.75 -2.28 -5.59
N GLU A 130 2.97 -3.57 -5.91
CA GLU A 130 2.30 -4.19 -7.04
C GLU A 130 0.79 -4.20 -6.84
N PHE A 131 0.34 -4.50 -5.63
CA PHE A 131 -1.09 -4.53 -5.32
C PHE A 131 -1.72 -3.15 -5.49
N PHE A 132 -1.09 -2.10 -4.95
CA PHE A 132 -1.63 -0.75 -5.09
C PHE A 132 -1.61 -0.30 -6.55
N HIS A 133 -0.58 -0.69 -7.30
CA HIS A 133 -0.52 -0.39 -8.72
C HIS A 133 -1.71 -1.02 -9.45
N SER A 134 -1.99 -2.28 -9.19
CA SER A 134 -3.11 -2.98 -9.83
C SER A 134 -4.45 -2.37 -9.42
N MET A 135 -4.60 -2.04 -8.14
CA MET A 135 -5.83 -1.43 -7.63
C MET A 135 -6.10 -0.09 -8.33
N LEU A 136 -5.06 0.74 -8.45
CA LEU A 136 -5.23 2.05 -9.04
C LEU A 136 -5.42 1.97 -10.55
N ASP A 137 -4.75 1.02 -11.21
CA ASP A 137 -5.02 0.79 -12.64
C ASP A 137 -6.51 0.49 -12.85
N TRP A 138 -7.07 -0.37 -12.01
CA TRP A 138 -8.49 -0.71 -12.09
C TRP A 138 -9.34 0.52 -11.81
N THR A 139 -9.01 1.27 -10.76
CA THR A 139 -9.79 2.44 -10.34
C THR A 139 -9.85 3.49 -11.45
N PHE A 140 -8.73 3.74 -12.11
CA PHE A 140 -8.65 4.78 -13.13
C PHE A 140 -8.91 4.26 -14.54
N GLY A 141 -9.31 3.00 -14.65
CA GLY A 141 -9.67 2.43 -15.95
C GLY A 141 -8.49 2.27 -16.89
N ILE A 142 -7.29 2.07 -16.36
CA ILE A 142 -6.10 1.88 -17.16
C ILE A 142 -5.86 0.39 -17.30
N GLU A 143 -5.70 -0.07 -18.54
CA GLU A 143 -5.46 -1.47 -18.78
C GLU A 143 -4.11 -1.87 -18.18
N HIS A 144 -4.12 -2.93 -17.36
CA HIS A 144 -2.91 -3.39 -16.70
C HIS A 144 -2.03 -4.12 -17.71
N SER A 145 -0.83 -3.59 -17.92
CA SER A 145 0.04 -4.06 -18.99
C SER A 145 0.67 -5.41 -18.72
N SER A 146 0.46 -5.98 -17.55
CA SER A 146 1.03 -7.27 -17.21
C SER A 146 0.43 -8.40 -18.02
N ALA A 147 -0.50 -8.12 -18.87
CA ALA A 147 -1.14 -9.14 -19.69
C ALA A 147 -0.19 -9.75 -20.69
N HIS A 148 1.07 -9.45 -20.61
CA HIS A 148 1.99 -10.02 -21.58
C HIS A 148 3.38 -10.08 -21.18
#